data_59e38ed12a46b11ce430b31413ac0688
#
_entry.id   59e38ed12a46b11ce430b31413ac0688
#
_cell.length_a   1.000
_cell.length_b   1.000
_cell.length_c   1.000
_cell.angle_alpha   90.00
_cell.angle_beta   90.00
_cell.angle_gamma   90.00
#
_symmetry.space_group_name_H-M   'P 1'
#
loop_
_entity.id
_entity.type
_entity.pdbx_description
1 polymer ?
#
loop_
_entity_poly.entity_id
_entity_poly.type
_entity_poly.pdbx_seq_one_letter_code
_entity_poly.pdbx_strand_id
1 'polypeptide(L)'
;ISPQSVWGGQQDSMSVRDAGWLQIYAEDNQEILDLVVQAFKIAEDKRVLLPINICYDGFYLSHMTERVMVPEQEKVDAFLGTYHPEHIILDPERPMAVDPLTNGALLMEYRYKHLKAQQAALEVIEEVDREYGELFGRSYGGAIEEYRMEDAEYAIITTGSMSGAAKDMVDAKRQEGLKAGLVRMRMI
;
A
#
# COMPACT_ATOMS: atom_id res chain seq x y z
N ILE A 1 -13.70 15.71 -11.99
CA ILE A 1 -14.03 17.01 -11.39
C ILE A 1 -13.67 18.10 -12.38
N SER A 2 -14.55 19.08 -12.57
CA SER A 2 -14.29 20.23 -13.44
C SER A 2 -13.92 21.46 -12.57
N PRO A 3 -12.86 22.21 -12.90
CA PRO A 3 -11.91 21.97 -13.98
C PRO A 3 -11.03 20.72 -13.73
N GLN A 4 -10.69 20.01 -14.80
CA GLN A 4 -9.89 18.81 -14.72
C GLN A 4 -8.45 19.14 -14.29
N SER A 5 -7.93 18.39 -13.31
CA SER A 5 -6.53 18.42 -12.90
C SER A 5 -5.89 17.06 -13.14
N VAL A 6 -4.70 17.03 -13.70
CA VAL A 6 -3.91 15.82 -13.93
C VAL A 6 -2.69 15.74 -12.98
N TRP A 7 -2.54 16.74 -12.13
CA TRP A 7 -1.47 16.82 -11.15
C TRP A 7 -1.73 15.93 -9.94
N GLY A 8 -0.70 15.67 -9.15
CA GLY A 8 -0.80 14.90 -7.92
C GLY A 8 -1.91 15.42 -7.01
N GLY A 9 -2.81 14.52 -6.65
CA GLY A 9 -3.92 14.80 -5.74
C GLY A 9 -4.66 13.51 -5.45
N GLN A 10 -5.05 13.32 -4.19
CA GLN A 10 -5.56 12.05 -3.69
C GLN A 10 -7.09 12.05 -3.51
N GLN A 11 -7.80 13.02 -4.11
CA GLN A 11 -9.25 13.17 -3.93
C GLN A 11 -10.06 12.00 -4.49
N ASP A 12 -9.59 11.38 -5.56
CA ASP A 12 -10.23 10.22 -6.20
C ASP A 12 -10.15 8.98 -5.31
N SER A 13 -8.95 8.61 -4.86
CA SER A 13 -8.74 7.48 -3.95
C SER A 13 -9.40 7.73 -2.59
N MET A 14 -9.27 8.94 -2.03
CA MET A 14 -9.89 9.30 -0.76
C MET A 14 -11.44 9.31 -0.82
N SER A 15 -12.02 9.54 -1.98
CA SER A 15 -13.50 9.49 -2.17
C SER A 15 -14.03 8.06 -1.99
N VAL A 16 -13.22 7.05 -2.21
CA VAL A 16 -13.62 5.63 -2.12
C VAL A 16 -12.99 4.90 -0.93
N ARG A 17 -12.42 5.63 0.04
CA ARG A 17 -11.79 5.01 1.22
C ARG A 17 -12.72 4.08 1.99
N ASP A 18 -14.04 4.40 2.01
CA ASP A 18 -15.05 3.61 2.71
C ASP A 18 -15.56 2.42 1.88
N ALA A 19 -15.05 2.23 0.64
CA ALA A 19 -15.39 1.08 -0.19
C ALA A 19 -14.77 -0.23 0.29
N GLY A 20 -13.77 -0.15 1.18
CA GLY A 20 -13.18 -1.29 1.85
C GLY A 20 -11.94 -1.85 1.19
N TRP A 21 -11.35 -1.13 0.27
CA TRP A 21 -10.07 -1.44 -0.32
C TRP A 21 -8.94 -0.96 0.60
N LEU A 22 -7.84 -1.69 0.63
CA LEU A 22 -6.59 -1.17 1.15
C LEU A 22 -6.02 -0.18 0.15
N GLN A 23 -5.53 0.97 0.61
CA GLN A 23 -4.93 1.99 -0.26
C GLN A 23 -3.48 2.21 0.14
N ILE A 24 -2.55 1.97 -0.78
CA ILE A 24 -1.11 2.15 -0.58
C ILE A 24 -0.61 3.22 -1.54
N TYR A 25 0.11 4.21 -1.01
CA TYR A 25 0.59 5.38 -1.74
C TYR A 25 2.09 5.30 -1.98
N ALA A 26 2.48 5.21 -3.24
CA ALA A 26 3.87 5.14 -3.66
C ALA A 26 4.55 6.52 -3.70
N GLU A 27 5.85 6.56 -3.42
CA GLU A 27 6.70 7.74 -3.49
C GLU A 27 7.36 7.91 -4.86
N ASP A 28 7.82 6.82 -5.46
CA ASP A 28 8.55 6.82 -6.72
C ASP A 28 8.15 5.62 -7.62
N ASN A 29 8.66 5.58 -8.84
CA ASN A 29 8.32 4.55 -9.82
C ASN A 29 8.93 3.18 -9.47
N GLN A 30 10.03 3.12 -8.72
CA GLN A 30 10.56 1.85 -8.23
C GLN A 30 9.62 1.25 -7.20
N GLU A 31 9.14 2.07 -6.26
CA GLU A 31 8.18 1.62 -5.27
C GLU A 31 6.86 1.15 -5.92
N ILE A 32 6.37 1.83 -6.98
CA ILE A 32 5.18 1.37 -7.71
C ILE A 32 5.38 -0.07 -8.23
N LEU A 33 6.51 -0.34 -8.88
CA LEU A 33 6.82 -1.68 -9.41
C LEU A 33 6.87 -2.72 -8.29
N ASP A 34 7.56 -2.41 -7.21
CA ASP A 34 7.76 -3.31 -6.08
C ASP A 34 6.44 -3.55 -5.32
N LEU A 35 5.62 -2.50 -5.18
CA LEU A 35 4.30 -2.60 -4.56
C LEU A 35 3.33 -3.46 -5.35
N VAL A 36 3.40 -3.49 -6.69
CA VAL A 36 2.58 -4.41 -7.49
C VAL A 36 2.84 -5.85 -7.08
N VAL A 37 4.11 -6.23 -6.91
CA VAL A 37 4.47 -7.58 -6.48
C VAL A 37 4.00 -7.85 -5.04
N GLN A 38 4.27 -6.91 -4.12
CA GLN A 38 3.86 -7.04 -2.72
C GLN A 38 2.33 -7.10 -2.55
N ALA A 39 1.59 -6.31 -3.35
CA ALA A 39 0.14 -6.23 -3.27
C ALA A 39 -0.56 -7.56 -3.54
N PHE A 40 -0.07 -8.36 -4.47
CA PHE A 40 -0.60 -9.71 -4.68
C PHE A 40 -0.43 -10.56 -3.42
N LYS A 41 0.75 -10.58 -2.82
CA LYS A 41 1.00 -11.37 -1.60
C LYS A 41 0.16 -10.90 -0.43
N ILE A 42 -0.03 -9.59 -0.26
CA ILE A 42 -0.86 -9.01 0.80
C ILE A 42 -2.34 -9.33 0.57
N ALA A 43 -2.84 -9.08 -0.65
CA ALA A 43 -4.26 -9.26 -0.96
C ALA A 43 -4.71 -10.72 -0.90
N GLU A 44 -3.82 -11.65 -1.23
CA GLU A 44 -4.08 -13.09 -1.26
C GLU A 44 -3.79 -13.77 0.09
N ASP A 45 -3.23 -13.06 1.08
CA ASP A 45 -3.05 -13.61 2.43
C ASP A 45 -4.43 -13.92 3.05
N LYS A 46 -4.58 -15.14 3.57
CA LYS A 46 -5.84 -15.65 4.16
C LYS A 46 -6.36 -14.83 5.34
N ARG A 47 -5.51 -14.03 5.97
CA ARG A 47 -5.87 -13.10 7.05
C ARG A 47 -6.51 -11.82 6.52
N VAL A 48 -6.28 -11.50 5.25
CA VAL A 48 -6.64 -10.25 4.59
C VAL A 48 -7.76 -10.45 3.59
N LEU A 49 -7.50 -11.08 2.46
CA LEU A 49 -8.44 -11.32 1.35
C LEU A 49 -9.23 -10.05 0.97
N LEU A 50 -8.53 -8.91 0.90
CA LEU A 50 -9.08 -7.63 0.51
C LEU A 50 -8.38 -7.11 -0.75
N PRO A 51 -9.11 -6.42 -1.63
CA PRO A 51 -8.50 -5.77 -2.77
C PRO A 51 -7.60 -4.61 -2.32
N ILE A 52 -6.52 -4.38 -3.10
CA ILE A 52 -5.56 -3.29 -2.85
C ILE A 52 -5.59 -2.32 -4.01
N ASN A 53 -5.62 -1.04 -3.68
CA ASN A 53 -5.44 0.05 -4.61
C ASN A 53 -4.04 0.64 -4.43
N ILE A 54 -3.20 0.56 -5.47
CA ILE A 54 -1.89 1.19 -5.50
C ILE A 54 -2.09 2.59 -6.06
N CYS A 55 -1.91 3.59 -5.20
CA CYS A 55 -2.09 4.99 -5.51
C CYS A 55 -0.74 5.63 -5.82
N TYR A 56 -0.66 6.36 -6.91
CA TYR A 56 0.54 7.13 -7.28
C TYR A 56 0.14 8.44 -7.94
N ASP A 57 0.98 9.45 -7.77
CA ASP A 57 0.65 10.79 -8.19
C ASP A 57 0.55 10.91 -9.71
N GLY A 58 -0.55 11.50 -10.16
CA GLY A 58 -0.75 11.85 -11.54
C GLY A 58 0.32 12.83 -12.01
N PHE A 59 0.76 12.70 -13.24
CA PHE A 59 1.79 13.45 -13.94
C PHE A 59 3.20 13.26 -13.37
N TYR A 60 3.42 13.46 -12.08
CA TYR A 60 4.75 13.35 -11.44
C TYR A 60 5.32 11.92 -11.46
N LEU A 61 4.49 10.91 -11.31
CA LEU A 61 4.91 9.50 -11.42
C LEU A 61 4.39 8.86 -12.71
N SER A 62 3.15 9.16 -13.10
CA SER A 62 2.51 8.49 -14.24
C SER A 62 3.05 8.91 -15.62
N HIS A 63 3.66 10.10 -15.75
CA HIS A 63 4.15 10.65 -17.02
C HIS A 63 5.66 10.97 -17.02
N MET A 64 6.33 10.77 -15.89
CA MET A 64 7.79 10.89 -15.81
C MET A 64 8.45 9.56 -16.16
N THR A 65 9.59 9.62 -16.82
CA THR A 65 10.39 8.43 -17.13
C THR A 65 11.53 8.32 -16.12
N GLU A 66 11.55 7.25 -15.37
CA GLU A 66 12.59 6.95 -14.40
C GLU A 66 13.19 5.57 -14.66
N ARG A 67 14.41 5.39 -14.18
CA ARG A 67 15.05 4.10 -14.23
C ARG A 67 14.56 3.24 -13.06
N VAL A 68 14.04 2.06 -13.36
CA VAL A 68 13.63 1.07 -12.36
C VAL A 68 14.44 -0.23 -12.52
N MET A 69 14.65 -0.91 -11.41
CA MET A 69 15.25 -2.24 -11.38
C MET A 69 14.14 -3.28 -11.38
N VAL A 70 13.96 -3.92 -12.53
CA VAL A 70 12.98 -5.00 -12.65
C VAL A 70 13.50 -6.24 -11.92
N PRO A 71 12.75 -6.81 -10.98
CA PRO A 71 13.18 -7.99 -10.25
C PRO A 71 13.26 -9.22 -11.18
N GLU A 72 14.14 -10.15 -10.84
CA GLU A 72 14.26 -11.43 -11.54
C GLU A 72 12.98 -12.25 -11.34
N GLN A 73 12.43 -12.80 -12.43
CA GLN A 73 11.17 -13.55 -12.41
C GLN A 73 11.20 -14.72 -11.41
N GLU A 74 12.29 -15.45 -11.37
CA GLU A 74 12.47 -16.60 -10.46
C GLU A 74 12.35 -16.20 -8.97
N LYS A 75 12.83 -15.00 -8.62
CA LYS A 75 12.67 -14.46 -7.27
C LYS A 75 11.23 -14.03 -6.99
N VAL A 76 10.58 -13.44 -7.99
CA VAL A 76 9.16 -13.06 -7.87
C VAL A 76 8.30 -14.30 -7.69
N ASP A 77 8.54 -15.34 -8.48
CA ASP A 77 7.83 -16.63 -8.36
C ASP A 77 8.05 -17.29 -6.99
N ALA A 78 9.28 -17.24 -6.48
CA ALA A 78 9.59 -17.75 -5.15
C ALA A 78 8.93 -16.92 -4.03
N PHE A 79 8.85 -15.60 -4.19
CA PHE A 79 8.23 -14.70 -3.22
C PHE A 79 6.70 -14.85 -3.18
N LEU A 80 6.05 -14.92 -4.32
CA LEU A 80 4.59 -15.04 -4.41
C LEU A 80 4.11 -16.47 -4.16
N GLY A 81 4.87 -17.47 -4.62
CA GLY A 81 4.41 -18.86 -4.65
C GLY A 81 3.27 -19.06 -5.65
N THR A 82 2.56 -20.16 -5.47
CA THR A 82 1.37 -20.46 -6.29
C THR A 82 0.12 -20.14 -5.49
N TYR A 83 -0.72 -19.27 -6.03
CA TYR A 83 -2.01 -18.97 -5.40
C TYR A 83 -2.96 -20.17 -5.42
N HIS A 84 -3.48 -20.50 -4.26
CA HIS A 84 -4.52 -21.54 -4.10
C HIS A 84 -5.72 -20.92 -3.38
N PRO A 85 -6.86 -20.70 -4.09
CA PRO A 85 -8.07 -20.19 -3.45
C PRO A 85 -8.61 -21.20 -2.45
N GLU A 86 -8.73 -20.78 -1.18
CA GLU A 86 -9.25 -21.61 -0.11
C GLU A 86 -10.75 -21.35 0.17
N HIS A 87 -11.22 -20.13 -0.14
CA HIS A 87 -12.54 -19.64 0.28
C HIS A 87 -13.58 -19.65 -0.84
N ILE A 88 -13.17 -19.38 -2.07
CA ILE A 88 -14.06 -19.32 -3.23
C ILE A 88 -13.50 -20.28 -4.27
N ILE A 89 -14.17 -21.41 -4.44
CA ILE A 89 -13.79 -22.46 -5.39
C ILE A 89 -15.00 -22.78 -6.26
N LEU A 90 -14.82 -22.73 -7.58
CA LEU A 90 -15.83 -23.18 -8.54
C LEU A 90 -15.80 -24.73 -8.62
N ASP A 91 -16.57 -25.34 -7.75
CA ASP A 91 -16.69 -26.81 -7.67
C ASP A 91 -18.15 -27.20 -7.86
N PRO A 92 -18.51 -27.86 -8.98
CA PRO A 92 -19.89 -28.30 -9.23
C PRO A 92 -20.42 -29.30 -8.20
N GLU A 93 -19.54 -30.07 -7.56
CA GLU A 93 -19.92 -31.03 -6.53
C GLU A 93 -20.19 -30.37 -5.16
N ARG A 94 -19.68 -29.15 -4.99
CA ARG A 94 -19.87 -28.35 -3.78
C ARG A 94 -20.27 -26.91 -4.13
N PRO A 95 -21.48 -26.72 -4.69
CA PRO A 95 -21.91 -25.41 -5.13
C PRO A 95 -22.02 -24.42 -3.97
N MET A 96 -21.54 -23.19 -4.18
CA MET A 96 -21.63 -22.12 -3.20
C MET A 96 -22.17 -20.84 -3.84
N ALA A 97 -22.86 -20.04 -3.06
CA ALA A 97 -23.20 -18.68 -3.45
C ALA A 97 -22.03 -17.74 -3.13
N VAL A 98 -21.58 -17.01 -4.14
CA VAL A 98 -20.59 -15.96 -4.02
C VAL A 98 -21.33 -14.65 -4.12
N ASP A 99 -21.00 -13.68 -3.24
CA ASP A 99 -21.59 -12.36 -3.20
C ASP A 99 -23.14 -12.40 -3.04
N PRO A 100 -23.67 -13.09 -2.01
CA PRO A 100 -25.12 -13.19 -1.81
C PRO A 100 -25.70 -11.85 -1.36
N LEU A 101 -26.96 -11.61 -1.71
CA LEU A 101 -27.73 -10.50 -1.17
C LEU A 101 -27.82 -10.63 0.36
N THR A 102 -27.23 -9.65 1.07
CA THR A 102 -27.16 -9.66 2.54
C THR A 102 -28.33 -8.88 3.13
N ASN A 103 -29.06 -9.49 4.03
CA ASN A 103 -30.11 -8.80 4.78
C ASN A 103 -29.51 -7.95 5.93
N GLY A 104 -30.32 -7.05 6.49
CA GLY A 104 -29.89 -6.13 7.54
C GLY A 104 -29.41 -6.81 8.83
N ALA A 105 -29.88 -8.01 9.13
CA ALA A 105 -29.48 -8.75 10.34
C ALA A 105 -28.02 -9.23 10.30
N LEU A 106 -27.49 -9.53 9.10
CA LEU A 106 -26.14 -10.02 8.90
C LEU A 106 -25.13 -8.93 8.50
N LEU A 107 -25.62 -7.75 8.11
CA LEU A 107 -24.76 -6.68 7.58
C LEU A 107 -23.66 -6.27 8.58
N MET A 108 -23.98 -6.17 9.86
CA MET A 108 -23.00 -5.80 10.89
C MET A 108 -21.87 -6.83 11.01
N GLU A 109 -22.19 -8.12 10.93
CA GLU A 109 -21.18 -9.19 11.00
C GLU A 109 -20.23 -9.14 9.81
N TYR A 110 -20.75 -8.89 8.59
CA TYR A 110 -19.89 -8.72 7.41
C TYR A 110 -18.98 -7.51 7.54
N ARG A 111 -19.51 -6.36 7.99
CA ARG A 111 -18.71 -5.17 8.22
C ARG A 111 -17.67 -5.35 9.33
N TYR A 112 -18.00 -6.08 10.38
CA TYR A 112 -17.05 -6.40 11.43
C TYR A 112 -15.91 -7.31 10.94
N LYS A 113 -16.23 -8.34 10.15
CA LYS A 113 -15.20 -9.21 9.53
C LYS A 113 -14.29 -8.41 8.60
N HIS A 114 -14.86 -7.51 7.81
CA HIS A 114 -14.11 -6.61 6.96
C HIS A 114 -13.14 -5.73 7.76
N LEU A 115 -13.62 -5.08 8.83
CA LEU A 115 -12.76 -4.32 9.73
C LEU A 115 -11.63 -5.16 10.33
N LYS A 116 -11.92 -6.42 10.71
CA LYS A 116 -10.89 -7.34 11.22
C LYS A 116 -9.85 -7.67 10.17
N ALA A 117 -10.23 -7.87 8.92
CA ALA A 117 -9.30 -8.08 7.82
C ALA A 117 -8.41 -6.85 7.58
N GLN A 118 -8.97 -5.64 7.62
CA GLN A 118 -8.19 -4.39 7.52
C GLN A 118 -7.19 -4.25 8.68
N GLN A 119 -7.59 -4.60 9.91
CA GLN A 119 -6.67 -4.59 11.06
C GLN A 119 -5.54 -5.62 10.91
N ALA A 120 -5.85 -6.81 10.43
CA ALA A 120 -4.85 -7.85 10.17
C ALA A 120 -3.90 -7.46 9.04
N ALA A 121 -4.36 -6.68 8.05
CA ALA A 121 -3.54 -6.22 6.95
C ALA A 121 -2.34 -5.39 7.40
N LEU A 122 -2.40 -4.68 8.53
CA LEU A 122 -1.26 -3.92 9.05
C LEU A 122 -0.06 -4.81 9.35
N GLU A 123 -0.27 -5.93 10.04
CA GLU A 123 0.80 -6.90 10.33
C GLU A 123 1.30 -7.57 9.04
N VAL A 124 0.38 -7.95 8.15
CA VAL A 124 0.74 -8.60 6.88
C VAL A 124 1.59 -7.69 6.00
N ILE A 125 1.28 -6.40 5.94
CA ILE A 125 2.04 -5.42 5.15
C ILE A 125 3.48 -5.29 5.68
N GLU A 126 3.65 -5.24 7.00
CA GLU A 126 4.99 -5.19 7.62
C GLU A 126 5.78 -6.49 7.37
N GLU A 127 5.13 -7.64 7.48
CA GLU A 127 5.74 -8.94 7.20
C GLU A 127 6.20 -9.04 5.74
N VAL A 128 5.32 -8.66 4.81
CA VAL A 128 5.57 -8.72 3.37
C VAL A 128 6.66 -7.72 2.95
N ASP A 129 6.65 -6.49 3.48
CA ASP A 129 7.69 -5.50 3.20
C ASP A 129 9.06 -5.97 3.71
N ARG A 130 9.13 -6.57 4.90
CA ARG A 130 10.36 -7.15 5.45
C ARG A 130 10.88 -8.30 4.58
N GLU A 131 10.01 -9.25 4.23
CA GLU A 131 10.37 -10.39 3.37
C GLU A 131 10.84 -9.91 1.98
N TYR A 132 10.16 -8.91 1.43
CA TYR A 132 10.56 -8.28 0.18
C TYR A 132 11.95 -7.64 0.31
N GLY A 133 12.20 -6.92 1.40
CA GLY A 133 13.49 -6.32 1.71
C GLY A 133 14.63 -7.34 1.80
N GLU A 134 14.40 -8.47 2.47
CA GLU A 134 15.38 -9.56 2.58
C GLU A 134 15.72 -10.18 1.21
N LEU A 135 14.73 -10.35 0.34
CA LEU A 135 14.92 -11.02 -0.95
C LEU A 135 15.42 -10.09 -2.06
N PHE A 136 14.93 -8.86 -2.10
CA PHE A 136 15.20 -7.90 -3.18
C PHE A 136 16.10 -6.72 -2.75
N GLY A 137 16.41 -6.60 -1.46
CA GLY A 137 17.27 -5.54 -0.92
C GLY A 137 16.61 -4.16 -0.85
N ARG A 138 15.28 -4.08 -0.95
CA ARG A 138 14.49 -2.84 -0.87
C ARG A 138 13.33 -3.04 0.09
N SER A 139 13.19 -2.12 1.05
CA SER A 139 12.11 -2.06 2.02
C SER A 139 11.58 -0.62 2.09
N TYR A 140 10.30 -0.48 2.34
CA TYR A 140 9.60 0.80 2.29
C TYR A 140 8.95 1.18 3.64
N GLY A 141 9.16 0.39 4.69
CA GLY A 141 8.72 0.71 6.06
C GLY A 141 7.31 0.27 6.42
N GLY A 142 6.72 -0.68 5.68
CA GLY A 142 5.39 -1.20 6.02
C GLY A 142 4.25 -0.19 5.82
N ALA A 143 3.41 0.03 6.82
CA ALA A 143 2.26 0.95 6.75
C ALA A 143 2.67 2.42 6.80
N ILE A 144 3.74 2.74 7.51
CA ILE A 144 4.36 4.07 7.60
C ILE A 144 5.86 3.96 7.41
N GLU A 145 6.47 5.02 6.90
CA GLU A 145 7.91 5.19 6.87
C GLU A 145 8.32 6.33 7.78
N GLU A 146 9.27 6.08 8.66
CA GLU A 146 9.89 7.09 9.52
C GLU A 146 11.24 7.51 8.95
N TYR A 147 11.41 8.79 8.69
CA TYR A 147 12.66 9.35 8.17
C TYR A 147 13.24 10.37 9.14
N ARG A 148 14.44 10.09 9.68
CA ARG A 148 15.13 10.96 10.65
C ARG A 148 14.31 11.25 11.91
N MET A 149 13.52 10.28 12.39
CA MET A 149 12.62 10.48 13.54
C MET A 149 13.27 10.20 14.90
N GLU A 150 14.46 9.62 14.96
CA GLU A 150 15.09 9.11 16.20
C GLU A 150 15.29 10.20 17.28
N ASP A 151 15.57 11.43 16.86
CA ASP A 151 15.79 12.58 17.74
C ASP A 151 14.98 13.81 17.33
N ALA A 152 13.94 13.62 16.52
CA ALA A 152 13.16 14.70 15.97
C ALA A 152 12.31 15.39 17.04
N GLU A 153 12.37 16.73 17.05
CA GLU A 153 11.49 17.60 17.85
C GLU A 153 10.31 18.13 17.01
N TYR A 154 10.47 18.10 15.69
CA TYR A 154 9.46 18.52 14.71
C TYR A 154 9.32 17.43 13.66
N ALA A 155 8.10 17.11 13.29
CA ALA A 155 7.83 16.14 12.23
C ALA A 155 6.89 16.72 11.18
N ILE A 156 7.18 16.45 9.91
CA ILE A 156 6.25 16.67 8.81
C ILE A 156 5.59 15.34 8.43
N ILE A 157 4.29 15.37 8.18
CA ILE A 157 3.54 14.20 7.73
C ILE A 157 3.22 14.37 6.25
N THR A 158 3.55 13.36 5.45
CA THR A 158 3.37 13.37 3.99
C THR A 158 2.78 12.06 3.49
N THR A 159 2.35 12.05 2.23
CA THR A 159 2.00 10.84 1.46
C THR A 159 2.34 11.07 -0.01
N GLY A 160 2.58 10.01 -0.77
CA GLY A 160 2.87 10.07 -2.20
C GLY A 160 4.23 10.69 -2.53
N SER A 161 4.39 11.15 -3.77
CA SER A 161 5.67 11.60 -4.33
C SER A 161 6.26 12.86 -3.67
N MET A 162 5.44 13.68 -3.02
CA MET A 162 5.95 14.86 -2.31
C MET A 162 6.86 14.51 -1.13
N SER A 163 6.83 13.25 -0.67
CA SER A 163 7.68 12.78 0.42
C SER A 163 9.16 12.89 0.09
N GLY A 164 9.57 12.66 -1.16
CA GLY A 164 10.95 12.84 -1.60
C GLY A 164 11.46 14.26 -1.40
N ALA A 165 10.72 15.25 -1.89
CA ALA A 165 11.07 16.66 -1.68
C ALA A 165 11.05 17.06 -0.19
N ALA A 166 10.15 16.46 0.58
CA ALA A 166 10.09 16.72 2.03
C ALA A 166 11.28 16.08 2.77
N LYS A 167 11.79 14.94 2.34
CA LYS A 167 13.05 14.34 2.87
C LYS A 167 14.25 15.25 2.61
N ASP A 168 14.37 15.78 1.39
CA ASP A 168 15.42 16.75 1.05
C ASP A 168 15.34 18.01 1.95
N MET A 169 14.14 18.51 2.19
CA MET A 169 13.92 19.66 3.09
C MET A 169 14.30 19.31 4.54
N VAL A 170 13.95 18.13 5.04
CA VAL A 170 14.35 17.65 6.37
C VAL A 170 15.86 17.62 6.50
N ASP A 171 16.57 17.07 5.52
CA ASP A 171 18.04 17.02 5.53
C ASP A 171 18.66 18.43 5.51
N ALA A 172 18.14 19.34 4.69
CA ALA A 172 18.59 20.73 4.67
C ALA A 172 18.38 21.44 6.03
N LYS A 173 17.22 21.24 6.66
CA LYS A 173 16.93 21.85 7.98
C LYS A 173 17.77 21.26 9.09
N ARG A 174 18.10 19.97 9.03
CA ARG A 174 19.03 19.35 9.97
C ARG A 174 20.45 19.92 9.86
N GLN A 175 20.91 20.26 8.66
CA GLN A 175 22.19 20.96 8.46
C GLN A 175 22.20 22.36 9.10
N GLU A 176 21.03 23.01 9.21
CA GLU A 176 20.84 24.28 9.92
C GLU A 176 20.69 24.09 11.44
N GLY A 177 20.71 22.86 11.96
CA GLY A 177 20.62 22.54 13.38
C GLY A 177 19.19 22.26 13.90
N LEU A 178 18.17 22.23 13.01
CA LEU A 178 16.80 21.88 13.41
C LEU A 178 16.63 20.37 13.45
N LYS A 179 16.16 19.84 14.56
CA LYS A 179 15.83 18.40 14.69
C LYS A 179 14.48 18.09 14.05
N ALA A 180 14.47 18.14 12.73
CA ALA A 180 13.31 17.80 11.93
C ALA A 180 13.32 16.32 11.54
N GLY A 181 12.14 15.74 11.39
CA GLY A 181 11.91 14.39 10.87
C GLY A 181 10.69 14.37 9.95
N LEU A 182 10.43 13.22 9.34
CA LEU A 182 9.29 13.01 8.47
C LEU A 182 8.64 11.65 8.76
N VAL A 183 7.32 11.65 8.77
CA VAL A 183 6.50 10.43 8.77
C VAL A 183 5.74 10.39 7.46
N ARG A 184 6.04 9.39 6.64
CA ARG A 184 5.30 9.14 5.41
C ARG A 184 4.19 8.13 5.69
N MET A 185 2.95 8.55 5.48
CA MET A 185 1.80 7.65 5.49
C MET A 185 1.77 6.92 4.14
N ARG A 186 2.03 5.63 4.17
CA ARG A 186 2.00 4.78 2.96
C ARG A 186 0.65 4.11 2.79
N MET A 187 -0.03 3.82 3.88
CA MET A 187 -1.31 3.14 3.87
C MET A 187 -2.40 3.98 4.55
N ILE A 188 -3.57 3.99 3.95
CA ILE A 188 -4.80 4.62 4.47
C ILE A 188 -5.95 3.62 4.40
#